data_3e0747a7497895c1b33ac36419a9501a
#
_entry.id   3e0747a7497895c1b33ac36419a9501a
#
_cell.length_a   1.000
_cell.length_b   1.000
_cell.length_c   1.000
_cell.angle_alpha   90.00
_cell.angle_beta   90.00
_cell.angle_gamma   90.00
#
_symmetry.space_group_name_H-M   'P 1'
#
loop_
_entity.id
_entity.type
_entity.pdbx_description
1 polymer ?
#
loop_
_entity_poly.entity_id
_entity_poly.type
_entity_poly.pdbx_seq_one_letter_code
_entity_poly.pdbx_strand_id
1 'polypeptide(L)'
;MNTDQIIDGLIETLANIEHARWAKWQRYLHDKAVKQPDGSLLIPAELVVRWERQIETPYQSLTEDEKESDREQVRVYLPFIKDAIRG
;
A
#
# COMPACT_ATOMS: atom_id res chain seq x y z
N MET A 1 30.43 -4.23 4.85
CA MET A 1 29.33 -4.97 4.21
C MET A 1 29.18 -4.50 2.77
N ASN A 2 28.89 -5.41 1.85
CA ASN A 2 28.62 -5.02 0.47
C ASN A 2 27.16 -4.52 0.34
N THR A 3 26.84 -3.97 -0.82
CA THR A 3 25.52 -3.39 -1.08
C THR A 3 24.40 -4.40 -0.87
N ASP A 4 24.58 -5.64 -1.33
CA ASP A 4 23.55 -6.68 -1.19
C ASP A 4 23.26 -6.97 0.29
N GLN A 5 24.29 -7.07 1.12
CA GLN A 5 24.10 -7.31 2.55
C GLN A 5 23.39 -6.15 3.23
N ILE A 6 23.71 -4.92 2.83
CA ILE A 6 23.04 -3.72 3.36
C ILE A 6 21.55 -3.73 3.00
N ILE A 7 21.23 -4.02 1.75
CA ILE A 7 19.85 -4.06 1.27
C ILE A 7 19.08 -5.21 1.96
N ASP A 8 19.68 -6.40 2.01
CA ASP A 8 19.06 -7.56 2.66
C ASP A 8 18.78 -7.30 4.15
N GLY A 9 19.63 -6.51 4.80
CA GLY A 9 19.44 -6.10 6.19
C GLY A 9 18.21 -5.24 6.42
N LEU A 10 17.57 -4.72 5.36
CA LEU A 10 16.36 -3.89 5.46
C LEU A 10 15.07 -4.71 5.52
N ILE A 11 15.13 -6.03 5.38
CA ILE A 11 13.92 -6.86 5.30
C ILE A 11 12.94 -6.55 6.46
N GLU A 12 13.40 -6.58 7.70
CA GLU A 12 12.51 -6.35 8.85
C GLU A 12 11.94 -4.94 8.88
N THR A 13 12.77 -3.95 8.57
CA THR A 13 12.33 -2.55 8.52
C THR A 13 11.26 -2.35 7.45
N LEU A 14 11.50 -2.85 6.26
CA LEU A 14 10.55 -2.70 5.15
C LEU A 14 9.30 -3.54 5.36
N ALA A 15 9.42 -4.72 5.97
CA ALA A 15 8.28 -5.56 6.31
C ALA A 15 7.37 -4.86 7.33
N ASN A 16 7.95 -4.17 8.31
CA ASN A 16 7.18 -3.38 9.27
C ASN A 16 6.39 -2.27 8.58
N ILE A 17 7.02 -1.57 7.64
CA ILE A 17 6.37 -0.52 6.85
C ILE A 17 5.23 -1.12 6.01
N GLU A 18 5.48 -2.27 5.40
CA GLU A 18 4.48 -2.97 4.58
C GLU A 18 3.27 -3.37 5.41
N HIS A 19 3.50 -3.87 6.63
CA HIS A 19 2.40 -4.23 7.53
C HIS A 19 1.56 -3.01 7.90
N ALA A 20 2.19 -1.88 8.20
CA ALA A 20 1.49 -0.64 8.53
C ALA A 20 0.65 -0.16 7.34
N ARG A 21 1.18 -0.28 6.10
CA ARG A 21 0.45 0.06 4.89
C ARG A 21 -0.77 -0.85 4.72
N TRP A 22 -0.57 -2.16 4.88
CA TRP A 22 -1.65 -3.15 4.77
C TRP A 22 -2.76 -2.85 5.79
N ALA A 23 -2.39 -2.60 7.05
CA ALA A 23 -3.36 -2.34 8.12
C ALA A 23 -4.16 -1.07 7.84
N LYS A 24 -3.51 -0.01 7.36
CA LYS A 24 -4.17 1.25 6.99
C LYS A 24 -5.18 1.03 5.87
N TRP A 25 -4.79 0.27 4.83
CA TRP A 25 -5.68 -0.06 3.72
C TRP A 25 -6.86 -0.92 4.19
N GLN A 26 -6.61 -1.91 5.05
CA GLN A 26 -7.68 -2.74 5.60
C GLN A 26 -8.67 -1.91 6.40
N ARG A 27 -8.18 -0.95 7.20
CA ARG A 27 -9.06 -0.06 7.95
C ARG A 27 -9.94 0.76 7.01
N TYR A 28 -9.35 1.30 5.96
CA TYR A 28 -10.07 2.07 4.94
C TYR A 28 -11.18 1.21 4.30
N LEU A 29 -10.85 -0.01 3.89
CA LEU A 29 -11.79 -0.95 3.28
C LEU A 29 -12.95 -1.25 4.25
N HIS A 30 -12.62 -1.60 5.48
CA HIS A 30 -13.64 -1.93 6.48
C HIS A 30 -14.56 -0.75 6.78
N ASP A 31 -14.01 0.47 6.83
CA ASP A 31 -14.81 1.67 7.09
C ASP A 31 -15.73 2.02 5.94
N LYS A 32 -15.38 1.69 4.71
CA LYS A 32 -16.19 1.95 3.53
C LYS A 32 -17.26 0.87 3.28
N ALA A 33 -17.07 -0.31 3.85
CA ALA A 33 -18.01 -1.42 3.70
C ALA A 33 -19.22 -1.26 4.63
N VAL A 34 -20.30 -1.94 4.29
CA VAL A 34 -21.54 -1.92 5.09
C VAL A 34 -21.55 -3.11 6.03
N LYS A 35 -21.59 -2.84 7.33
CA LYS A 35 -21.59 -3.89 8.35
C LYS A 35 -22.91 -4.66 8.37
N GLN A 36 -22.81 -5.99 8.39
CA GLN A 36 -23.97 -6.88 8.45
C GLN A 36 -24.22 -7.34 9.88
N PRO A 37 -25.46 -7.81 10.20
CA PRO A 37 -25.79 -8.24 11.56
C PRO A 37 -24.90 -9.36 12.11
N ASP A 38 -24.36 -10.22 11.23
CA ASP A 38 -23.51 -11.35 11.64
C ASP A 38 -22.03 -10.95 11.77
N GLY A 39 -21.71 -9.67 11.59
CA GLY A 39 -20.34 -9.16 11.65
C GLY A 39 -19.60 -9.15 10.32
N SER A 40 -20.20 -9.70 9.26
CA SER A 40 -19.61 -9.63 7.93
C SER A 40 -19.73 -8.21 7.36
N LEU A 41 -18.97 -7.93 6.29
CA LEU A 41 -18.95 -6.63 5.63
C LEU A 41 -19.33 -6.79 4.15
N LEU A 42 -20.23 -5.92 3.67
CA LEU A 42 -20.59 -5.84 2.26
C LEU A 42 -19.89 -4.64 1.62
N ILE A 43 -19.19 -4.89 0.52
CA ILE A 43 -18.58 -3.82 -0.24
C ILE A 43 -19.65 -3.23 -1.17
N PRO A 44 -19.94 -1.91 -1.07
CA PRO A 44 -20.91 -1.29 -1.99
C PRO A 44 -20.53 -1.49 -3.45
N ALA A 45 -21.53 -1.68 -4.30
CA ALA A 45 -21.31 -2.00 -5.72
C ALA A 45 -20.46 -0.96 -6.43
N GLU A 46 -20.64 0.33 -6.14
CA GLU A 46 -19.84 1.40 -6.76
C GLU A 46 -18.36 1.31 -6.41
N LEU A 47 -18.02 0.84 -5.22
CA LEU A 47 -16.63 0.64 -4.81
C LEU A 47 -16.03 -0.59 -5.49
N VAL A 48 -16.83 -1.66 -5.66
CA VAL A 48 -16.36 -2.84 -6.40
C VAL A 48 -15.99 -2.46 -7.82
N VAL A 49 -16.86 -1.72 -8.52
CA VAL A 49 -16.61 -1.26 -9.89
C VAL A 49 -15.35 -0.41 -9.96
N ARG A 50 -15.19 0.54 -9.03
CA ARG A 50 -14.04 1.44 -8.98
C ARG A 50 -12.74 0.67 -8.75
N TRP A 51 -12.72 -0.23 -7.79
CA TRP A 51 -11.52 -0.99 -7.45
C TRP A 51 -11.16 -2.00 -8.52
N GLU A 52 -12.16 -2.68 -9.12
CA GLU A 52 -11.90 -3.57 -10.24
C GLU A 52 -11.27 -2.82 -11.41
N ARG A 53 -11.75 -1.60 -11.70
CA ARG A 53 -11.14 -0.76 -12.72
C ARG A 53 -9.69 -0.44 -12.39
N GLN A 54 -9.39 -0.08 -11.15
CA GLN A 54 -8.03 0.23 -10.73
C GLN A 54 -7.12 -0.99 -10.84
N ILE A 55 -7.61 -2.18 -10.44
CA ILE A 55 -6.87 -3.42 -10.54
C ILE A 55 -6.43 -3.70 -11.99
N GLU A 56 -7.33 -3.45 -12.94
CA GLU A 56 -7.08 -3.75 -14.35
C GLU A 56 -6.32 -2.64 -15.09
N THR A 57 -6.13 -1.49 -14.46
CA THR A 57 -5.50 -0.33 -15.12
C THR A 57 -4.01 -0.31 -14.82
N PRO A 58 -3.13 -0.32 -15.85
CA PRO A 58 -1.69 -0.16 -15.62
C PRO A 58 -1.40 1.20 -14.98
N TYR A 59 -0.33 1.26 -14.17
CA TYR A 59 0.04 2.48 -13.43
C TYR A 59 0.06 3.73 -14.34
N GLN A 60 0.70 3.64 -15.50
CA GLN A 60 0.83 4.80 -16.39
C GLN A 60 -0.51 5.32 -16.90
N SER A 61 -1.58 4.53 -16.82
CA SER A 61 -2.93 4.90 -17.25
C SER A 61 -3.85 5.30 -16.11
N LEU A 62 -3.37 5.26 -14.87
CA LEU A 62 -4.13 5.73 -13.71
C LEU A 62 -4.29 7.24 -13.74
N THR A 63 -5.29 7.75 -13.00
CA THR A 63 -5.43 9.21 -12.80
C THR A 63 -4.24 9.74 -12.01
N GLU A 64 -3.98 11.04 -12.09
CA GLU A 64 -2.89 11.65 -11.31
C GLU A 64 -3.09 11.47 -9.81
N ASP A 65 -4.32 11.55 -9.31
CA ASP A 65 -4.61 11.33 -7.90
C ASP A 65 -4.29 9.90 -7.48
N GLU A 66 -4.63 8.93 -8.31
CA GLU A 66 -4.32 7.51 -8.06
C GLU A 66 -2.82 7.25 -8.07
N LYS A 67 -2.12 7.84 -9.04
CA LYS A 67 -0.66 7.75 -9.12
C LYS A 67 0.00 8.37 -7.89
N GLU A 68 -0.48 9.54 -7.46
CA GLU A 68 0.08 10.23 -6.31
C GLU A 68 -0.10 9.43 -5.02
N SER A 69 -1.23 8.75 -4.88
CA SER A 69 -1.47 7.84 -3.76
C SER A 69 -0.41 6.74 -3.71
N ASP A 70 -0.08 6.15 -4.86
CA ASP A 70 0.97 5.13 -4.95
C ASP A 70 2.35 5.72 -4.66
N ARG A 71 2.63 6.92 -5.17
CA ARG A 71 3.91 7.60 -4.93
C ARG A 71 4.12 7.89 -3.45
N GLU A 72 3.07 8.28 -2.74
CA GLU A 72 3.16 8.52 -1.29
C GLU A 72 3.61 7.27 -0.54
N GLN A 73 3.12 6.09 -0.94
CA GLN A 73 3.55 4.84 -0.32
C GLN A 73 5.03 4.57 -0.57
N VAL A 74 5.49 4.82 -1.79
CA VAL A 74 6.92 4.67 -2.13
C VAL A 74 7.79 5.62 -1.31
N ARG A 75 7.33 6.86 -1.10
CA ARG A 75 8.09 7.85 -0.33
C ARG A 75 8.28 7.44 1.13
N VAL A 76 7.45 6.57 1.66
CA VAL A 76 7.64 6.04 3.03
C VAL A 76 8.86 5.13 3.09
N TYR A 77 9.11 4.33 2.06
CA TYR A 77 10.25 3.39 2.01
C TYR A 77 11.57 4.09 1.73
N LEU A 78 11.57 5.11 0.87
CA LEU A 78 12.81 5.69 0.34
C LEU A 78 13.78 6.20 1.40
N PRO A 79 13.37 6.93 2.44
CA PRO A 79 14.31 7.40 3.47
C PRO A 79 15.08 6.27 4.12
N PHE A 80 14.43 5.15 4.39
CA PHE A 80 15.09 3.98 5.01
C PHE A 80 16.11 3.36 4.07
N ILE A 81 15.80 3.28 2.78
CA ILE A 81 16.72 2.75 1.78
C ILE A 81 17.92 3.69 1.62
N LYS A 82 17.67 5.00 1.52
CA LYS A 82 18.74 6.00 1.40
C LYS A 82 19.68 5.98 2.58
N ASP A 83 19.13 5.91 3.81
CA ASP A 83 19.92 5.88 5.02
C ASP A 83 20.79 4.62 5.09
N ALA A 84 20.24 3.47 4.70
CA ALA A 84 20.99 2.21 4.71
C ALA A 84 22.17 2.25 3.73
N ILE A 85 21.96 2.82 2.54
CA ILE A 85 22.98 2.90 1.50
C ILE A 85 24.09 3.89 1.89
N ARG A 86 23.73 4.98 2.54
CA ARG A 86 24.71 5.98 3.00
C ARG A 86 25.62 5.48 4.11
N GLY A 87 25.20 4.44 4.77
CA GLY A 87 25.94 3.86 5.89
C GLY A 87 25.66 4.55 7.17
#